data_f1f78651573876614db71e3c82133fb8
#
_entry.id   f1f78651573876614db71e3c82133fb8
#
_cell.length_a   1.000
_cell.length_b   1.000
_cell.length_c   1.000
_cell.angle_alpha   90.00
_cell.angle_beta   90.00
_cell.angle_gamma   90.00
#
_symmetry.space_group_name_H-M   'P 1'
#
loop_
_entity.id
_entity.type
_entity.pdbx_description
1 polymer ?
#
loop_
_entity_poly.entity_id
_entity_poly.type
_entity_poly.pdbx_seq_one_letter_code
_entity_poly.pdbx_strand_id
1 'polypeptide(L)'
;MPAKFELIAPCFFGCESTAKFELTRIGAENIRVDDGRLSFAGGAEMIAAANLNLRTVERVMLLLARYRAATFDDLFDGVYDIPWEELLPADAAFPVTGSSLNSQLSSVPACQSIIKKAVVKRLMAKHHTSVLPETGAEYKIRFMLRKDQCEIMLDTTGDGLHKRGYRRNAMEAPIRETLAATIADLGRVRRDLSLIHI
;
A
#
# COMPACT_ATOMS: atom_id res chain seq x y z
N MET A 1 1.74 25.36 0.29
CA MET A 1 1.31 24.27 1.20
C MET A 1 1.99 23.02 0.71
N PRO A 2 2.52 22.13 1.57
CA PRO A 2 3.08 20.87 1.11
C PRO A 2 2.01 20.08 0.36
N ALA A 3 2.41 19.37 -0.69
CA ALA A 3 1.49 18.57 -1.49
C ALA A 3 0.82 17.52 -0.58
N LYS A 4 -0.52 17.46 -0.60
CA LYS A 4 -1.27 16.41 0.09
C LYS A 4 -1.51 15.26 -0.88
N PHE A 5 -1.20 14.07 -0.44
CA PHE A 5 -1.39 12.81 -1.16
C PHE A 5 -2.60 12.07 -0.62
N GLU A 6 -3.22 11.25 -1.45
CA GLU A 6 -4.16 10.24 -0.99
C GLU A 6 -3.37 8.97 -0.63
N LEU A 7 -3.55 8.50 0.60
CA LEU A 7 -2.88 7.33 1.15
C LEU A 7 -3.90 6.22 1.39
N ILE A 8 -3.49 4.98 1.20
CA ILE A 8 -4.33 3.79 1.40
C ILE A 8 -3.64 2.87 2.41
N ALA A 9 -4.40 2.45 3.42
CA ALA A 9 -3.95 1.52 4.44
C ALA A 9 -4.90 0.31 4.49
N PRO A 10 -4.52 -0.86 3.95
CA PRO A 10 -5.28 -2.09 4.08
C PRO A 10 -5.20 -2.63 5.51
N CYS A 11 -6.33 -3.13 6.00
CA CYS A 11 -6.46 -3.79 7.29
C CYS A 11 -7.28 -5.09 7.14
N PHE A 12 -7.40 -5.86 8.21
CA PHE A 12 -8.31 -7.01 8.23
C PHE A 12 -9.77 -6.54 8.21
N PHE A 13 -10.62 -7.31 7.53
CA PHE A 13 -12.07 -7.08 7.55
C PHE A 13 -12.62 -7.08 8.97
N GLY A 14 -13.48 -6.10 9.27
CA GLY A 14 -14.04 -5.88 10.60
C GLY A 14 -13.12 -5.15 11.57
N CYS A 15 -11.88 -4.84 11.17
CA CYS A 15 -10.89 -4.11 11.99
C CYS A 15 -10.76 -2.63 11.60
N GLU A 16 -11.58 -2.15 10.67
CA GLU A 16 -11.48 -0.80 10.09
C GLU A 16 -11.69 0.30 11.14
N SER A 17 -12.57 0.05 12.13
CA SER A 17 -12.83 1.01 13.20
C SER A 17 -11.58 1.26 14.06
N THR A 18 -10.82 0.22 14.36
CA THR A 18 -9.58 0.29 15.12
C THR A 18 -8.50 1.06 14.34
N ALA A 19 -8.35 0.73 13.05
CA ALA A 19 -7.42 1.43 12.16
C ALA A 19 -7.81 2.91 12.00
N LYS A 20 -9.11 3.23 11.88
CA LYS A 20 -9.61 4.61 11.86
C LYS A 20 -9.24 5.36 13.13
N PHE A 21 -9.38 4.73 14.29
CA PHE A 21 -9.02 5.33 15.57
C PHE A 21 -7.52 5.66 15.63
N GLU A 22 -6.64 4.75 15.19
CA GLU A 22 -5.21 4.99 15.12
C GLU A 22 -4.87 6.15 14.17
N LEU A 23 -5.47 6.19 12.97
CA LEU A 23 -5.29 7.29 12.01
C LEU A 23 -5.73 8.64 12.58
N THR A 24 -6.87 8.67 13.27
CA THR A 24 -7.35 9.90 13.93
C THR A 24 -6.36 10.40 15.00
N ARG A 25 -5.77 9.49 15.78
CA ARG A 25 -4.79 9.82 16.81
C ARG A 25 -3.51 10.44 16.26
N ILE A 26 -3.08 10.08 15.06
CA ILE A 26 -1.89 10.65 14.40
C ILE A 26 -2.22 11.91 13.58
N GLY A 27 -3.47 12.37 13.60
CA GLY A 27 -3.90 13.59 12.92
C GLY A 27 -4.13 13.42 11.41
N ALA A 28 -4.43 12.21 10.93
CA ALA A 28 -4.79 11.99 9.52
C ALA A 28 -6.09 12.71 9.16
N GLU A 29 -6.13 13.29 7.96
CA GLU A 29 -7.27 14.03 7.46
C GLU A 29 -8.07 13.22 6.42
N ASN A 30 -9.34 13.58 6.22
CA ASN A 30 -10.21 13.00 5.18
C ASN A 30 -10.29 11.48 5.20
N ILE A 31 -10.33 10.89 6.41
CA ILE A 31 -10.36 9.43 6.58
C ILE A 31 -11.69 8.88 6.04
N ARG A 32 -11.59 8.00 5.05
CA ARG A 32 -12.71 7.21 4.51
C ARG A 32 -12.47 5.74 4.81
N VAL A 33 -13.54 5.03 5.11
CA VAL A 33 -13.52 3.61 5.47
C VAL A 33 -14.19 2.83 4.35
N ASP A 34 -13.49 1.88 3.79
CA ASP A 34 -13.99 0.87 2.86
C ASP A 34 -13.75 -0.53 3.45
N ASP A 35 -14.39 -1.55 2.88
CA ASP A 35 -14.20 -2.94 3.29
C ASP A 35 -12.73 -3.36 3.23
N GLY A 36 -12.13 -3.65 4.37
CA GLY A 36 -10.74 -4.11 4.51
C GLY A 36 -9.67 -3.06 4.24
N ARG A 37 -10.01 -1.77 4.16
CA ARG A 37 -9.04 -0.68 3.95
C ARG A 37 -9.56 0.68 4.39
N LEU A 38 -8.63 1.59 4.60
CA LEU A 38 -8.92 3.01 4.81
C LEU A 38 -8.15 3.85 3.79
N SER A 39 -8.76 4.95 3.34
CA SER A 39 -8.07 6.01 2.62
C SER A 39 -8.06 7.29 3.45
N PHE A 40 -6.99 8.06 3.37
CA PHE A 40 -6.81 9.30 4.12
C PHE A 40 -5.86 10.25 3.39
N ALA A 41 -5.87 11.52 3.76
CA ALA A 41 -5.02 12.52 3.15
C ALA A 41 -3.84 12.88 4.09
N GLY A 42 -2.67 13.12 3.48
CA GLY A 42 -1.50 13.59 4.22
C GLY A 42 -0.30 13.91 3.33
N GLY A 43 0.66 14.64 3.85
CA GLY A 43 1.95 14.89 3.20
C GLY A 43 3.00 13.82 3.54
N ALA A 44 4.25 14.07 3.18
CA ALA A 44 5.37 13.18 3.47
C ALA A 44 5.52 12.86 4.98
N GLU A 45 5.25 13.84 5.84
CA GLU A 45 5.26 13.66 7.30
C GLU A 45 4.18 12.67 7.76
N MET A 46 3.00 12.67 7.12
CA MET A 46 1.93 11.73 7.42
C MET A 46 2.30 10.31 6.96
N ILE A 47 2.98 10.16 5.84
CA ILE A 47 3.51 8.84 5.41
C ILE A 47 4.44 8.27 6.48
N ALA A 48 5.38 9.09 6.98
CA ALA A 48 6.30 8.67 8.05
C ALA A 48 5.55 8.37 9.35
N ALA A 49 4.65 9.26 9.79
CA ALA A 49 3.86 9.09 11.00
C ALA A 49 2.99 7.82 10.95
N ALA A 50 2.33 7.56 9.81
CA ALA A 50 1.51 6.36 9.61
C ALA A 50 2.36 5.08 9.68
N ASN A 51 3.49 5.04 8.96
CA ASN A 51 4.37 3.87 9.00
C ASN A 51 4.97 3.61 10.40
N LEU A 52 5.24 4.64 11.19
CA LEU A 52 5.78 4.49 12.54
C LEU A 52 4.73 4.10 13.58
N ASN A 53 3.53 4.65 13.49
CA ASN A 53 2.55 4.57 14.59
C ASN A 53 1.42 3.57 14.36
N LEU A 54 1.03 3.27 13.11
CA LEU A 54 -0.08 2.34 12.86
C LEU A 54 0.35 0.90 13.18
N ARG A 55 -0.47 0.20 13.97
CA ARG A 55 -0.23 -1.19 14.41
C ARG A 55 -1.25 -2.17 13.85
N THR A 56 -2.42 -1.65 13.43
CA THR A 56 -3.58 -2.46 13.04
C THR A 56 -3.78 -2.56 11.53
N VAL A 57 -2.90 -1.90 10.75
CA VAL A 57 -2.88 -1.97 9.28
C VAL A 57 -1.66 -2.74 8.78
N GLU A 58 -1.77 -3.29 7.59
CA GLU A 58 -0.71 -4.11 7.00
C GLU A 58 0.39 -3.28 6.33
N ARG A 59 0.00 -2.17 5.70
CA ARG A 59 0.87 -1.28 4.91
C ARG A 59 0.30 0.12 4.82
N VAL A 60 1.13 1.04 4.37
CA VAL A 60 0.74 2.39 3.93
C VAL A 60 1.17 2.54 2.47
N MET A 61 0.25 2.88 1.60
CA MET A 61 0.50 3.01 0.17
C MET A 61 0.10 4.39 -0.32
N LEU A 62 0.91 4.95 -1.20
CA LEU A 62 0.61 6.20 -1.88
C LEU A 62 -0.22 5.89 -3.13
N LEU A 63 -1.43 6.42 -3.24
CA LEU A 63 -2.25 6.30 -4.44
C LEU A 63 -1.70 7.26 -5.51
N LEU A 64 -1.31 6.69 -6.66
CA LEU A 64 -0.77 7.45 -7.80
C LEU A 64 -1.83 7.76 -8.84
N ALA A 65 -2.69 6.79 -9.12
CA ALA A 65 -3.77 6.96 -10.11
C ALA A 65 -4.97 6.07 -9.79
N ARG A 66 -6.16 6.55 -10.18
CA ARG A 66 -7.41 5.79 -10.15
C ARG A 66 -8.16 6.06 -11.44
N TYR A 67 -8.42 5.02 -12.23
CA TYR A 67 -9.08 5.13 -13.53
C TYR A 67 -9.79 3.82 -13.91
N ARG A 68 -10.64 3.86 -14.92
CA ARG A 68 -11.27 2.65 -15.47
C ARG A 68 -10.33 1.97 -16.45
N ALA A 69 -10.13 0.67 -16.29
CA ALA A 69 -9.34 -0.17 -17.19
C ALA A 69 -10.11 -1.46 -17.48
N ALA A 70 -10.79 -1.52 -18.60
CA ALA A 70 -11.50 -2.71 -19.07
C ALA A 70 -10.66 -3.51 -20.08
N THR A 71 -9.69 -2.87 -20.71
CA THR A 71 -8.77 -3.45 -21.68
C THR A 71 -7.31 -3.32 -21.23
N PHE A 72 -6.41 -4.10 -21.83
CA PHE A 72 -4.97 -3.97 -21.59
C PHE A 72 -4.40 -2.64 -22.08
N ASP A 73 -5.01 -2.05 -23.11
CA ASP A 73 -4.62 -0.74 -23.62
C ASP A 73 -4.99 0.34 -22.61
N ASP A 74 -6.23 0.32 -22.04
CA ASP A 74 -6.62 1.23 -20.97
C ASP A 74 -5.67 1.12 -19.78
N LEU A 75 -5.29 -0.12 -19.40
CA LEU A 75 -4.38 -0.36 -18.29
C LEU A 75 -2.99 0.20 -18.58
N PHE A 76 -2.50 -0.01 -19.80
CA PHE A 76 -1.18 0.49 -20.22
C PHE A 76 -1.15 2.02 -20.23
N ASP A 77 -2.12 2.67 -20.86
CA ASP A 77 -2.15 4.12 -21.05
C ASP A 77 -2.27 4.84 -19.70
N GLY A 78 -3.17 4.38 -18.82
CA GLY A 78 -3.32 4.98 -17.50
C GLY A 78 -2.09 4.82 -16.60
N VAL A 79 -1.31 3.74 -16.74
CA VAL A 79 -0.03 3.60 -16.05
C VAL A 79 1.05 4.45 -16.70
N TYR A 80 1.09 4.54 -18.02
CA TYR A 80 2.07 5.33 -18.76
C TYR A 80 1.96 6.83 -18.48
N ASP A 81 0.76 7.34 -18.22
CA ASP A 81 0.50 8.75 -17.90
C ASP A 81 1.01 9.19 -16.53
N ILE A 82 1.28 8.27 -15.63
CA ILE A 82 1.87 8.59 -14.32
C ILE A 82 3.30 9.11 -14.52
N PRO A 83 3.69 10.23 -13.87
CA PRO A 83 5.03 10.82 -14.00
C PRO A 83 6.07 10.02 -13.19
N TRP A 84 6.36 8.79 -13.64
CA TRP A 84 7.27 7.87 -12.97
C TRP A 84 8.68 8.43 -12.76
N GLU A 85 9.13 9.29 -13.68
CA GLU A 85 10.42 9.97 -13.62
C GLU A 85 10.59 10.91 -12.42
N GLU A 86 9.47 11.36 -11.82
CA GLU A 86 9.47 12.18 -10.60
C GLU A 86 9.48 11.34 -9.32
N LEU A 87 9.11 10.05 -9.43
CA LEU A 87 8.92 9.13 -8.31
C LEU A 87 10.05 8.13 -8.18
N LEU A 88 10.64 7.70 -9.30
CA LEU A 88 11.60 6.61 -9.37
C LEU A 88 12.92 7.10 -9.96
N PRO A 89 14.06 6.87 -9.31
CA PRO A 89 15.37 7.09 -9.93
C PRO A 89 15.58 6.10 -11.10
N ALA A 90 16.51 6.45 -11.99
CA ALA A 90 16.75 5.70 -13.23
C ALA A 90 17.25 4.25 -13.01
N ASP A 91 17.83 3.98 -11.86
CA ASP A 91 18.34 2.66 -11.46
C ASP A 91 17.38 1.88 -10.54
N ALA A 92 16.21 2.43 -10.22
CA ALA A 92 15.24 1.81 -9.32
C ALA A 92 14.82 0.40 -9.79
N ALA A 93 14.74 -0.53 -8.85
CA ALA A 93 14.06 -1.80 -9.05
C ALA A 93 12.56 -1.64 -8.66
N PHE A 94 11.64 -2.00 -9.55
CA PHE A 94 10.21 -1.80 -9.32
C PHE A 94 9.38 -3.06 -9.61
N PRO A 95 9.35 -4.01 -8.67
CA PRO A 95 8.48 -5.16 -8.78
C PRO A 95 7.01 -4.73 -8.74
N VAL A 96 6.19 -5.35 -9.60
CA VAL A 96 4.76 -5.10 -9.69
C VAL A 96 4.00 -6.26 -9.07
N THR A 97 3.12 -5.95 -8.12
CA THR A 97 2.23 -6.94 -7.48
C THR A 97 0.81 -6.38 -7.39
N GLY A 98 -0.19 -7.24 -7.32
CA GLY A 98 -1.56 -6.76 -7.19
C GLY A 98 -2.60 -7.85 -7.26
N SER A 99 -3.85 -7.43 -7.43
CA SER A 99 -5.00 -8.32 -7.50
C SER A 99 -6.03 -7.80 -8.49
N SER A 100 -6.82 -8.72 -9.04
CA SER A 100 -7.99 -8.39 -9.85
C SER A 100 -9.19 -9.16 -9.32
N LEU A 101 -10.29 -8.43 -9.11
CA LEU A 101 -11.54 -8.99 -8.60
C LEU A 101 -12.73 -8.44 -9.40
N ASN A 102 -13.54 -9.35 -9.96
CA ASN A 102 -14.75 -9.01 -10.70
C ASN A 102 -14.50 -7.99 -11.83
N SER A 103 -13.39 -8.13 -12.54
CA SER A 103 -12.94 -7.25 -13.62
C SER A 103 -12.71 -8.04 -14.90
N GLN A 104 -12.82 -7.40 -16.07
CA GLN A 104 -12.56 -8.03 -17.38
C GLN A 104 -11.10 -8.49 -17.47
N LEU A 105 -10.18 -7.72 -16.94
CA LEU A 105 -8.76 -8.07 -16.82
C LEU A 105 -8.53 -9.00 -15.61
N SER A 106 -8.84 -10.28 -15.76
CA SER A 106 -8.78 -11.25 -14.65
C SER A 106 -7.38 -11.86 -14.42
N SER A 107 -6.51 -11.85 -15.45
CA SER A 107 -5.16 -12.44 -15.36
C SER A 107 -4.19 -11.49 -14.65
N VAL A 108 -3.94 -11.73 -13.36
CA VAL A 108 -2.98 -10.96 -12.56
C VAL A 108 -1.57 -10.93 -13.19
N PRO A 109 -0.98 -12.07 -13.68
CA PRO A 109 0.34 -12.04 -14.31
C PRO A 109 0.36 -11.19 -15.59
N ALA A 110 -0.71 -11.22 -16.40
CA ALA A 110 -0.80 -10.38 -17.58
C ALA A 110 -0.85 -8.89 -17.22
N CYS A 111 -1.67 -8.51 -16.22
CA CYS A 111 -1.73 -7.15 -15.74
C CYS A 111 -0.36 -6.66 -15.20
N GLN A 112 0.35 -7.50 -14.42
CA GLN A 112 1.70 -7.19 -13.94
C GLN A 112 2.67 -6.91 -15.09
N SER A 113 2.65 -7.73 -16.13
CA SER A 113 3.51 -7.56 -17.31
C SER A 113 3.20 -6.27 -18.07
N ILE A 114 1.92 -5.94 -18.26
CA ILE A 114 1.49 -4.70 -18.92
C ILE A 114 1.88 -3.47 -18.10
N ILE A 115 1.65 -3.47 -16.81
CA ILE A 115 2.03 -2.38 -15.89
C ILE A 115 3.55 -2.19 -15.92
N LYS A 116 4.32 -3.28 -15.78
CA LYS A 116 5.79 -3.23 -15.85
C LYS A 116 6.26 -2.63 -17.18
N LYS A 117 5.68 -3.07 -18.30
CA LYS A 117 5.99 -2.56 -19.63
C LYS A 117 5.70 -1.06 -19.77
N ALA A 118 4.59 -0.58 -19.23
CA ALA A 118 4.22 0.83 -19.29
C ALA A 118 5.20 1.71 -18.50
N VAL A 119 5.55 1.30 -17.27
CA VAL A 119 6.55 1.99 -16.43
C VAL A 119 7.90 2.04 -17.14
N VAL A 120 8.40 0.89 -17.63
CA VAL A 120 9.67 0.80 -18.37
C VAL A 120 9.67 1.75 -19.56
N LYS A 121 8.60 1.71 -20.38
CA LYS A 121 8.52 2.55 -21.59
C LYS A 121 8.51 4.04 -21.25
N ARG A 122 7.83 4.44 -20.16
CA ARG A 122 7.82 5.83 -19.68
C ARG A 122 9.20 6.28 -19.21
N LEU A 123 9.83 5.49 -18.32
CA LEU A 123 11.15 5.81 -17.78
C LEU A 123 12.23 5.86 -18.89
N MET A 124 12.24 4.89 -19.81
CA MET A 124 13.17 4.90 -20.95
C MET A 124 13.01 6.15 -21.82
N ALA A 125 11.76 6.54 -22.10
CA ALA A 125 11.49 7.75 -22.89
C ALA A 125 11.97 9.03 -22.18
N LYS A 126 11.78 9.12 -20.87
CA LYS A 126 12.13 10.32 -20.08
C LYS A 126 13.60 10.42 -19.74
N HIS A 127 14.25 9.29 -19.47
CA HIS A 127 15.68 9.24 -19.17
C HIS A 127 16.56 9.13 -20.44
N HIS A 128 15.94 9.07 -21.64
CA HIS A 128 16.67 8.90 -22.92
C HIS A 128 17.62 7.70 -22.91
N THR A 129 17.22 6.59 -22.32
CA THR A 129 17.99 5.35 -22.20
C THR A 129 17.27 4.19 -22.88
N SER A 130 18.03 3.22 -23.37
CA SER A 130 17.48 1.96 -23.90
C SER A 130 17.48 0.82 -22.88
N VAL A 131 18.09 1.02 -21.70
CA VAL A 131 18.22 0.00 -20.65
C VAL A 131 18.00 0.66 -19.29
N LEU A 132 17.19 0.01 -18.46
CA LEU A 132 17.06 0.33 -17.04
C LEU A 132 17.78 -0.77 -16.25
N PRO A 133 18.81 -0.45 -15.46
CA PRO A 133 19.65 -1.47 -14.81
C PRO A 133 18.94 -2.19 -13.65
N GLU A 134 17.92 -1.57 -13.06
CA GLU A 134 17.16 -2.09 -11.89
C GLU A 134 18.07 -2.61 -10.74
N THR A 135 19.19 -1.93 -10.51
CA THR A 135 20.19 -2.30 -9.49
C THR A 135 20.09 -1.45 -8.22
N GLY A 136 19.27 -0.42 -8.24
CA GLY A 136 19.07 0.50 -7.13
C GLY A 136 18.07 0.01 -6.08
N ALA A 137 17.52 0.95 -5.32
CA ALA A 137 16.52 0.67 -4.30
C ALA A 137 15.21 0.12 -4.89
N GLU A 138 14.55 -0.73 -4.11
CA GLU A 138 13.29 -1.36 -4.52
C GLU A 138 12.10 -0.45 -4.21
N TYR A 139 11.29 -0.17 -5.22
CA TYR A 139 10.04 0.59 -5.16
C TYR A 139 8.88 -0.30 -5.58
N LYS A 140 8.17 -0.89 -4.64
CA LYS A 140 7.08 -1.84 -4.91
C LYS A 140 5.87 -1.13 -5.48
N ILE A 141 5.53 -1.41 -6.73
CA ILE A 141 4.31 -0.93 -7.37
C ILE A 141 3.20 -1.94 -7.08
N ARG A 142 2.07 -1.45 -6.57
CA ARG A 142 0.89 -2.27 -6.33
C ARG A 142 -0.27 -1.80 -7.19
N PHE A 143 -1.03 -2.76 -7.73
CA PHE A 143 -2.27 -2.45 -8.41
C PHE A 143 -3.44 -3.21 -7.79
N MET A 144 -4.61 -2.60 -7.86
CA MET A 144 -5.87 -3.25 -7.56
C MET A 144 -6.87 -2.95 -8.67
N LEU A 145 -7.38 -4.01 -9.29
CA LEU A 145 -8.50 -3.96 -10.23
C LEU A 145 -9.74 -4.51 -9.52
N ARG A 146 -10.78 -3.70 -9.42
CA ARG A 146 -12.07 -4.09 -8.86
C ARG A 146 -13.20 -3.50 -9.67
N LYS A 147 -14.01 -4.37 -10.31
CA LYS A 147 -15.12 -3.93 -11.19
C LYS A 147 -14.63 -2.96 -12.27
N ASP A 148 -13.54 -3.29 -12.93
CA ASP A 148 -12.85 -2.49 -13.95
C ASP A 148 -12.31 -1.12 -13.47
N GLN A 149 -12.36 -0.82 -12.18
CA GLN A 149 -11.63 0.32 -11.62
C GLN A 149 -10.21 -0.13 -11.23
N CYS A 150 -9.24 0.54 -11.81
CA CYS A 150 -7.82 0.32 -11.55
C CYS A 150 -7.29 1.38 -10.59
N GLU A 151 -6.61 0.94 -9.55
CA GLU A 151 -5.82 1.79 -8.66
C GLU A 151 -4.36 1.38 -8.78
N ILE A 152 -3.49 2.35 -9.02
CA ILE A 152 -2.03 2.18 -9.04
C ILE A 152 -1.47 2.87 -7.81
N MET A 153 -0.68 2.14 -7.03
CA MET A 153 -0.18 2.58 -5.74
C MET A 153 1.32 2.31 -5.63
N LEU A 154 2.03 3.15 -4.90
CA LEU A 154 3.41 2.92 -4.49
C LEU A 154 3.45 2.51 -3.01
N ASP A 155 4.06 1.38 -2.71
CA ASP A 155 4.22 0.90 -1.34
C ASP A 155 5.30 1.72 -0.61
N THR A 156 4.92 2.38 0.48
CA THR A 156 5.83 3.22 1.29
C THR A 156 6.34 2.50 2.54
N THR A 157 5.91 1.26 2.77
CA THR A 157 6.21 0.53 4.01
C THR A 157 7.46 -0.35 3.89
N GLY A 158 7.79 -0.82 2.69
CA GLY A 158 8.83 -1.82 2.51
C GLY A 158 8.38 -3.20 3.01
N ASP A 159 8.94 -3.66 4.12
CA ASP A 159 8.41 -4.83 4.83
C ASP A 159 7.08 -4.51 5.51
N GLY A 160 6.18 -5.50 5.57
CA GLY A 160 4.86 -5.29 6.17
C GLY A 160 4.95 -4.89 7.63
N LEU A 161 4.00 -4.04 8.09
CA LEU A 161 4.01 -3.47 9.45
C LEU A 161 3.90 -4.52 10.57
N HIS A 162 3.51 -5.74 10.26
CA HIS A 162 3.57 -6.87 11.20
C HIS A 162 5.02 -7.31 11.51
N LYS A 163 6.00 -6.99 10.66
CA LYS A 163 7.39 -7.39 10.82
C LYS A 163 8.23 -6.38 11.62
N ARG A 164 7.72 -5.88 12.73
CA ARG A 164 8.43 -4.87 13.55
C ARG A 164 9.39 -5.45 14.59
N GLY A 165 9.65 -6.78 14.55
CA GLY A 165 10.58 -7.42 15.46
C GLY A 165 10.08 -7.60 16.90
N TYR A 166 8.78 -7.43 17.16
CA TYR A 166 8.22 -7.64 18.50
C TYR A 166 8.31 -9.09 18.95
N ARG A 167 8.29 -10.03 18.00
CA ARG A 167 8.36 -11.46 18.29
C ARG A 167 9.81 -11.94 18.21
N ARG A 168 10.38 -12.27 19.35
CA ARG A 168 11.75 -12.81 19.45
C ARG A 168 11.81 -14.31 19.14
N ASN A 169 10.76 -15.06 19.52
CA ASN A 169 10.67 -16.51 19.30
C ASN A 169 9.51 -16.80 18.34
N ALA A 170 9.81 -17.42 17.22
CA ALA A 170 8.80 -17.87 16.27
C ALA A 170 8.22 -19.21 16.77
N MET A 171 6.91 -19.29 16.89
CA MET A 171 6.16 -20.55 17.05
C MET A 171 5.55 -20.93 15.70
N GLU A 172 5.13 -22.20 15.53
CA GLU A 172 4.37 -22.58 14.34
C GLU A 172 3.05 -21.80 14.26
N ALA A 173 2.77 -21.24 13.06
CA ALA A 173 1.54 -20.52 12.71
C ALA A 173 1.05 -19.46 13.72
N PRO A 174 1.88 -18.48 14.09
CA PRO A 174 1.46 -17.46 15.05
C PRO A 174 0.45 -16.48 14.42
N ILE A 175 -0.43 -15.90 15.26
CA ILE A 175 -1.27 -14.76 14.84
C ILE A 175 -0.37 -13.61 14.38
N ARG A 176 -0.71 -12.97 13.25
CA ARG A 176 0.03 -11.78 12.78
C ARG A 176 -0.04 -10.67 13.81
N GLU A 177 1.05 -9.92 13.96
CA GLU A 177 1.18 -8.85 14.94
C GLU A 177 0.12 -7.76 14.77
N THR A 178 -0.26 -7.42 13.53
CA THR A 178 -1.31 -6.44 13.22
C THR A 178 -2.69 -6.92 13.68
N LEU A 179 -3.00 -8.20 13.52
CA LEU A 179 -4.22 -8.78 14.03
C LEU A 179 -4.20 -8.88 15.56
N ALA A 180 -3.08 -9.29 16.15
CA ALA A 180 -2.91 -9.33 17.60
C ALA A 180 -3.08 -7.95 18.23
N ALA A 181 -2.53 -6.91 17.59
CA ALA A 181 -2.71 -5.53 18.03
C ALA A 181 -4.18 -5.09 17.99
N THR A 182 -4.91 -5.47 16.94
CA THR A 182 -6.35 -5.20 16.82
C THR A 182 -7.14 -5.90 17.93
N ILE A 183 -6.87 -7.18 18.19
CA ILE A 183 -7.52 -7.95 19.27
C ILE A 183 -7.26 -7.30 20.63
N ALA A 184 -6.01 -6.90 20.90
CA ALA A 184 -5.65 -6.24 22.15
C ALA A 184 -6.34 -4.88 22.33
N ASP A 185 -6.49 -4.12 21.24
CA ASP A 185 -7.17 -2.82 21.25
C ASP A 185 -8.68 -2.98 21.49
N LEU A 186 -9.32 -3.93 20.81
CA LEU A 186 -10.73 -4.29 21.01
C LEU A 186 -11.00 -4.82 22.43
N GLY A 187 -10.05 -5.59 22.98
CA GLY A 187 -10.07 -6.07 24.37
C GLY A 187 -9.77 -4.97 25.39
N ARG A 188 -9.52 -3.73 24.97
CA ARG A 188 -9.18 -2.58 25.83
C ARG A 188 -8.04 -2.90 26.81
N VAL A 189 -7.05 -3.67 26.36
CA VAL A 189 -5.88 -4.02 27.17
C VAL A 189 -5.11 -2.75 27.51
N ARG A 190 -4.92 -2.48 28.80
CA ARG A 190 -4.20 -1.32 29.35
C ARG A 190 -2.98 -1.78 30.12
N ARG A 191 -2.06 -0.85 30.36
CA ARG A 191 -0.80 -1.12 31.08
C ARG A 191 -1.00 -1.55 32.55
N ASP A 192 -2.12 -1.15 33.11
CA ASP A 192 -2.53 -1.44 34.51
C ASP A 192 -3.29 -2.78 34.65
N LEU A 193 -3.56 -3.47 33.54
CA LEU A 193 -4.23 -4.75 33.53
C LEU A 193 -3.24 -5.91 33.46
N SER A 194 -3.42 -6.93 34.32
CA SER A 194 -2.74 -8.20 34.24
C SER A 194 -3.62 -9.22 33.54
N LEU A 195 -3.10 -9.93 32.55
CA LEU A 195 -3.79 -11.04 31.89
C LEU A 195 -3.82 -12.32 32.73
N ILE A 196 -3.11 -12.33 33.88
CA ILE A 196 -2.97 -13.50 34.76
C ILE A 196 -4.02 -13.48 35.89
N HIS A 197 -4.60 -12.34 36.17
CA HIS A 197 -5.56 -12.14 37.25
C HIS A 197 -6.96 -11.79 36.72
N ILE A 198 -7.44 -12.57 35.78
CA ILE A 198 -8.85 -12.54 35.38
C ILE A 198 -9.60 -13.59 36.19
#